data_63b8d894459feda4df71a62f5fe48e31
#
_entry.id   63b8d894459feda4df71a62f5fe48e31
#
_cell.length_a   1.000
_cell.length_b   1.000
_cell.length_c   1.000
_cell.angle_alpha   90.00
_cell.angle_beta   90.00
_cell.angle_gamma   90.00
#
_symmetry.space_group_name_H-M   'P 1'
#
loop_
_entity.id
_entity.type
_entity.pdbx_description
1 polymer ?
#
loop_
_entity_poly.entity_id
_entity_poly.type
_entity_poly.pdbx_seq_one_letter_code
_entity_poly.pdbx_strand_id
1 'polypeptide(L)'
;MENNLNQEIIEHLMHPRNYGPLENPTGIGVGHSEKSGEFVIFYLLTEDRIIRSVGYATNGCHDTVVLGSMFTEMIKGESLEYADKAAEKLQAKVALGPIKQQACAQMVLTAFKAAQIHETNRLKGSKEELHAIEIDMECEVEE
;
A
#
# COMPACT_ATOMS: atom_id res chain seq x y z
N MET A 1 0.58 -10.27 -22.32
CA MET A 1 -0.28 -9.56 -23.25
C MET A 1 -1.40 -8.89 -22.52
N GLU A 2 -2.20 -8.15 -23.26
CA GLU A 2 -3.27 -7.40 -22.67
C GLU A 2 -4.25 -8.27 -21.89
N ASN A 3 -4.59 -9.43 -22.45
CA ASN A 3 -5.56 -10.29 -21.79
C ASN A 3 -5.07 -10.77 -20.44
N ASN A 4 -3.78 -11.06 -20.34
CA ASN A 4 -3.23 -11.52 -19.07
C ASN A 4 -3.26 -10.41 -18.02
N LEU A 5 -2.95 -9.20 -18.44
CA LEU A 5 -2.99 -8.07 -17.52
C LEU A 5 -4.41 -7.80 -17.04
N ASN A 6 -5.37 -7.84 -17.97
CA ASN A 6 -6.76 -7.63 -17.60
C ASN A 6 -7.26 -8.70 -16.65
N GLN A 7 -6.86 -9.96 -16.90
CA GLN A 7 -7.26 -11.04 -16.02
C GLN A 7 -6.66 -10.89 -14.64
N GLU A 8 -5.41 -10.42 -14.57
CA GLU A 8 -4.78 -10.21 -13.29
C GLU A 8 -5.50 -9.13 -12.50
N ILE A 9 -5.86 -8.03 -13.15
CA ILE A 9 -6.57 -6.94 -12.49
C ILE A 9 -7.93 -7.43 -11.99
N ILE A 10 -8.65 -8.17 -12.83
CA ILE A 10 -9.95 -8.68 -12.43
C ILE A 10 -9.82 -9.62 -11.24
N GLU A 11 -8.80 -10.47 -11.26
CA GLU A 11 -8.59 -11.41 -10.17
C GLU A 11 -8.36 -10.68 -8.86
N HIS A 12 -7.52 -9.63 -8.87
CA HIS A 12 -7.27 -8.87 -7.67
C HIS A 12 -8.48 -8.09 -7.22
N LEU A 13 -9.32 -7.64 -8.15
CA LEU A 13 -10.53 -6.92 -7.81
C LEU A 13 -11.55 -7.84 -7.18
N MET A 14 -11.73 -9.03 -7.74
CA MET A 14 -12.72 -9.97 -7.25
C MET A 14 -12.28 -10.66 -5.97
N HIS A 15 -10.99 -10.88 -5.83
CA HIS A 15 -10.44 -11.60 -4.68
C HIS A 15 -9.19 -10.88 -4.18
N PRO A 16 -9.36 -9.71 -3.54
CA PRO A 16 -8.19 -8.95 -3.07
C PRO A 16 -7.41 -9.76 -2.06
N ARG A 17 -6.07 -9.77 -2.24
CA ARG A 17 -5.18 -10.47 -1.33
C ARG A 17 -4.81 -9.55 -0.19
N ASN A 18 -4.67 -10.14 0.99
CA ASN A 18 -4.12 -9.44 2.15
C ASN A 18 -4.98 -8.27 2.61
N TYR A 19 -6.27 -8.27 2.29
CA TYR A 19 -7.15 -7.19 2.71
C TYR A 19 -7.55 -7.41 4.16
N GLY A 20 -7.38 -6.38 4.99
CA GLY A 20 -7.80 -6.42 6.37
C GLY A 20 -6.63 -6.20 7.31
N PRO A 21 -6.93 -6.02 8.59
CA PRO A 21 -5.89 -5.77 9.60
C PRO A 21 -5.14 -7.03 9.95
N LEU A 22 -3.98 -6.85 10.57
CA LEU A 22 -3.20 -7.93 11.14
C LEU A 22 -3.27 -7.86 12.66
N GLU A 23 -3.11 -9.02 13.29
CA GLU A 23 -2.93 -9.05 14.73
C GLU A 23 -1.46 -8.75 15.03
N ASN A 24 -1.25 -7.85 16.00
CA ASN A 24 0.09 -7.53 16.50
C ASN A 24 1.05 -7.10 15.39
N PRO A 25 0.66 -6.13 14.56
CA PRO A 25 1.58 -5.66 13.53
C PRO A 25 2.77 -4.94 14.18
N THR A 26 3.91 -4.97 13.49
CA THR A 26 5.07 -4.23 13.96
C THR A 26 5.04 -2.77 13.50
N GLY A 27 4.23 -2.48 12.48
CA GLY A 27 4.06 -1.11 12.04
C GLY A 27 2.70 -0.93 11.39
N ILE A 28 2.09 0.23 11.62
CA ILE A 28 0.81 0.60 11.02
C ILE A 28 0.99 1.98 10.41
N GLY A 29 0.73 2.09 9.11
CA GLY A 29 0.85 3.35 8.42
C GLY A 29 -0.44 3.74 7.75
N VAL A 30 -0.65 5.05 7.62
CA VAL A 30 -1.81 5.58 6.93
C VAL A 30 -1.34 6.60 5.91
N GLY A 31 -1.76 6.41 4.67
CA GLY A 31 -1.63 7.44 3.66
C GLY A 31 -3.02 8.00 3.42
N HIS A 32 -3.15 9.30 3.43
CA HIS A 32 -4.48 9.88 3.30
C HIS A 32 -4.44 11.19 2.54
N SER A 33 -5.59 11.55 1.98
CA SER A 33 -5.77 12.80 1.28
C SER A 33 -6.88 13.59 1.96
N GLU A 34 -6.55 14.80 2.40
CA GLU A 34 -7.56 15.67 3.00
C GLU A 34 -8.57 16.12 1.96
N LYS A 35 -8.13 16.24 0.72
CA LYS A 35 -9.01 16.75 -0.33
C LYS A 35 -10.14 15.79 -0.64
N SER A 36 -9.82 14.50 -0.74
CA SER A 36 -10.82 13.52 -1.13
C SER A 36 -11.38 12.75 0.06
N GLY A 37 -10.70 12.79 1.20
CA GLY A 37 -11.09 11.99 2.35
C GLY A 37 -10.72 10.54 2.22
N GLU A 38 -9.98 10.18 1.18
CA GLU A 38 -9.55 8.80 0.97
C GLU A 38 -8.34 8.48 1.81
N PHE A 39 -8.22 7.21 2.17
CA PHE A 39 -7.07 6.75 2.94
C PHE A 39 -6.77 5.29 2.61
N VAL A 40 -5.53 4.91 2.89
CA VAL A 40 -5.11 3.51 2.91
C VAL A 40 -4.43 3.29 4.25
N ILE A 41 -4.83 2.22 4.93
CA ILE A 41 -4.14 1.78 6.14
C ILE A 41 -3.32 0.57 5.75
N PHE A 42 -2.05 0.57 6.12
CA PHE A 42 -1.13 -0.52 5.79
C PHE A 42 -0.62 -1.13 7.08
N TYR A 43 -0.76 -2.44 7.20
CA TYR A 43 -0.31 -3.20 8.36
C TYR A 43 0.91 -4.01 7.98
N LEU A 44 1.95 -3.93 8.79
CA LEU A 44 3.22 -4.55 8.51
C LEU A 44 3.63 -5.40 9.69
N LEU A 45 4.04 -6.63 9.42
CA LEU A 45 4.60 -7.51 10.44
C LEU A 45 5.93 -8.00 9.92
N THR A 46 7.01 -7.54 10.54
CA THR A 46 8.35 -7.94 10.11
C THR A 46 9.07 -8.65 11.22
N GLU A 47 10.04 -9.46 10.83
CA GLU A 47 10.93 -10.15 11.74
C GLU A 47 12.27 -10.25 11.03
N ASP A 48 13.31 -9.72 11.65
CA ASP A 48 14.66 -9.74 11.07
C ASP A 48 14.64 -9.10 9.66
N ARG A 49 13.89 -8.00 9.53
CA ARG A 49 13.76 -7.24 8.29
C ARG A 49 13.13 -8.03 7.15
N ILE A 50 12.46 -9.13 7.48
CA ILE A 50 11.68 -9.89 6.50
C ILE A 50 10.21 -9.65 6.79
N ILE A 51 9.45 -9.39 5.75
CA ILE A 51 8.01 -9.14 5.88
C ILE A 51 7.31 -10.47 6.00
N ARG A 52 6.88 -10.79 7.22
CA ARG A 52 6.20 -12.06 7.47
C ARG A 52 4.76 -12.00 7.03
N SER A 53 4.15 -10.83 7.20
CA SER A 53 2.75 -10.68 6.85
C SER A 53 2.46 -9.22 6.58
N VAL A 54 1.47 -8.97 5.74
CA VAL A 54 1.03 -7.63 5.43
C VAL A 54 -0.49 -7.63 5.33
N GLY A 55 -1.06 -6.46 5.56
CA GLY A 55 -2.47 -6.27 5.35
C GLY A 55 -2.72 -4.82 4.96
N TYR A 56 -3.89 -4.56 4.41
CA TYR A 56 -4.24 -3.19 4.09
C TYR A 56 -5.76 -3.06 4.07
N ALA A 57 -6.22 -1.82 4.24
CA ALA A 57 -7.63 -1.50 4.14
C ALA A 57 -7.72 -0.09 3.56
N THR A 58 -8.81 0.17 2.84
CA THR A 58 -8.96 1.47 2.20
C THR A 58 -10.44 1.77 2.01
N ASN A 59 -10.76 3.06 2.00
CA ASN A 59 -12.07 3.52 1.59
C ASN A 59 -12.04 4.07 0.16
N GLY A 60 -10.93 3.85 -0.54
CA GLY A 60 -10.76 4.37 -1.89
C GLY A 60 -11.45 3.52 -2.94
N CYS A 61 -11.20 3.88 -4.18
CA CYS A 61 -11.86 3.25 -5.32
C CYS A 61 -11.28 1.87 -5.61
N HIS A 62 -11.85 1.23 -6.63
CA HIS A 62 -11.44 -0.12 -7.00
C HIS A 62 -9.96 -0.19 -7.39
N ASP A 63 -9.44 0.87 -8.02
CA ASP A 63 -8.04 0.88 -8.40
C ASP A 63 -7.14 0.80 -7.19
N THR A 64 -7.52 1.47 -6.09
CA THR A 64 -6.73 1.42 -4.87
C THR A 64 -6.74 0.01 -4.29
N VAL A 65 -7.90 -0.65 -4.31
CA VAL A 65 -7.99 -2.02 -3.81
C VAL A 65 -7.10 -2.94 -4.65
N VAL A 66 -7.17 -2.82 -5.97
CA VAL A 66 -6.39 -3.67 -6.85
C VAL A 66 -4.89 -3.43 -6.63
N LEU A 67 -4.48 -2.17 -6.55
CA LEU A 67 -3.07 -1.87 -6.39
C LEU A 67 -2.55 -2.30 -5.02
N GLY A 68 -3.38 -2.16 -3.98
CA GLY A 68 -3.00 -2.66 -2.66
C GLY A 68 -2.84 -4.17 -2.66
N SER A 69 -3.77 -4.87 -3.32
CA SER A 69 -3.69 -6.31 -3.43
C SER A 69 -2.42 -6.74 -4.17
N MET A 70 -2.15 -6.10 -5.29
CA MET A 70 -0.97 -6.43 -6.09
C MET A 70 0.32 -6.14 -5.33
N PHE A 71 0.40 -4.99 -4.71
CA PHE A 71 1.62 -4.62 -4.01
C PHE A 71 1.89 -5.53 -2.82
N THR A 72 0.86 -5.81 -2.02
CA THR A 72 1.04 -6.67 -0.85
C THR A 72 1.46 -8.08 -1.27
N GLU A 73 0.93 -8.57 -2.40
CA GLU A 73 1.37 -9.87 -2.91
C GLU A 73 2.83 -9.85 -3.31
N MET A 74 3.29 -8.73 -3.87
CA MET A 74 4.67 -8.63 -4.31
C MET A 74 5.66 -8.69 -3.15
N ILE A 75 5.28 -8.14 -2.00
CA ILE A 75 6.26 -7.96 -0.92
C ILE A 75 6.12 -8.97 0.22
N LYS A 76 5.04 -9.70 0.28
CA LYS A 76 4.84 -10.66 1.36
C LYS A 76 5.91 -11.74 1.29
N GLY A 77 6.61 -11.95 2.40
CA GLY A 77 7.69 -12.93 2.46
C GLY A 77 9.03 -12.41 2.02
N GLU A 78 9.10 -11.15 1.57
CA GLU A 78 10.33 -10.58 1.06
C GLU A 78 10.97 -9.67 2.09
N SER A 79 12.22 -9.29 1.83
CA SER A 79 12.91 -8.35 2.72
C SER A 79 12.38 -6.94 2.52
N LEU A 80 12.63 -6.08 3.52
CA LEU A 80 12.25 -4.68 3.40
C LEU A 80 13.00 -4.01 2.25
N GLU A 81 14.24 -4.41 2.02
CA GLU A 81 15.01 -3.87 0.90
C GLU A 81 14.36 -4.22 -0.43
N TYR A 82 13.92 -5.46 -0.57
CA TYR A 82 13.22 -5.86 -1.79
C TYR A 82 11.91 -5.10 -1.92
N ALA A 83 11.22 -4.89 -0.81
CA ALA A 83 9.93 -4.19 -0.85
C ALA A 83 10.08 -2.77 -1.36
N ASP A 84 11.17 -2.09 -0.99
CA ASP A 84 11.41 -0.75 -1.51
C ASP A 84 11.61 -0.76 -3.02
N LYS A 85 12.30 -1.79 -3.52
CA LYS A 85 12.46 -1.94 -4.97
C LYS A 85 11.14 -2.28 -5.64
N ALA A 86 10.32 -3.09 -4.99
CA ALA A 86 9.01 -3.43 -5.53
C ALA A 86 8.14 -2.18 -5.64
N ALA A 87 8.25 -1.29 -4.65
CA ALA A 87 7.50 -0.03 -4.70
C ALA A 87 7.91 0.80 -5.91
N GLU A 88 9.22 0.87 -6.17
CA GLU A 88 9.70 1.60 -7.34
C GLU A 88 9.20 0.97 -8.63
N LYS A 89 9.18 -0.36 -8.69
CA LYS A 89 8.69 -1.05 -9.86
C LYS A 89 7.22 -0.77 -10.09
N LEU A 90 6.44 -0.75 -9.03
CA LEU A 90 5.02 -0.47 -9.17
C LEU A 90 4.78 0.94 -9.66
N GLN A 91 5.54 1.91 -9.13
CA GLN A 91 5.42 3.28 -9.58
C GLN A 91 5.77 3.40 -11.06
N ALA A 92 6.83 2.74 -11.50
CA ALA A 92 7.23 2.77 -12.90
C ALA A 92 6.16 2.15 -13.78
N LYS A 93 5.55 1.09 -13.30
CA LYS A 93 4.52 0.40 -14.07
C LYS A 93 3.29 1.28 -14.26
N VAL A 94 2.82 1.94 -13.20
CA VAL A 94 1.62 2.77 -13.32
C VAL A 94 1.93 4.13 -13.94
N ALA A 95 3.20 4.54 -13.99
CA ALA A 95 3.56 5.82 -14.58
C ALA A 95 3.21 5.89 -16.06
N LEU A 96 3.10 4.73 -16.70
CA LEU A 96 2.75 4.66 -18.12
C LEU A 96 1.25 4.62 -18.33
N GLY A 97 0.48 4.56 -17.27
CA GLY A 97 -0.96 4.43 -17.35
C GLY A 97 -1.70 5.69 -16.95
N PRO A 98 -2.98 5.55 -16.67
CA PRO A 98 -3.82 6.70 -16.32
C PRO A 98 -3.35 7.41 -15.06
N ILE A 99 -3.57 8.70 -15.00
CA ILE A 99 -3.21 9.51 -13.83
C ILE A 99 -3.92 9.00 -12.59
N LYS A 100 -5.15 8.55 -12.74
CA LYS A 100 -5.89 8.02 -11.61
C LYS A 100 -5.14 6.87 -10.93
N GLN A 101 -4.60 5.95 -11.73
CA GLN A 101 -3.86 4.83 -11.18
C GLN A 101 -2.59 5.29 -10.51
N GLN A 102 -1.95 6.32 -11.05
CA GLN A 102 -0.74 6.85 -10.42
C GLN A 102 -1.04 7.39 -9.03
N ALA A 103 -2.15 8.10 -8.89
CA ALA A 103 -2.53 8.64 -7.58
C ALA A 103 -2.87 7.53 -6.61
N CYS A 104 -3.58 6.51 -7.06
CA CYS A 104 -3.94 5.39 -6.21
C CYS A 104 -2.70 4.63 -5.74
N ALA A 105 -1.75 4.42 -6.64
CA ALA A 105 -0.50 3.76 -6.28
C ALA A 105 0.26 4.60 -5.27
N GLN A 106 0.30 5.91 -5.44
CA GLN A 106 0.98 6.78 -4.51
C GLN A 106 0.37 6.65 -3.12
N MET A 107 -0.94 6.55 -3.04
CA MET A 107 -1.62 6.40 -1.76
C MET A 107 -1.19 5.11 -1.06
N VAL A 108 -1.18 4.01 -1.79
CA VAL A 108 -0.78 2.71 -1.24
C VAL A 108 0.68 2.76 -0.77
N LEU A 109 1.55 3.28 -1.61
CA LEU A 109 2.98 3.29 -1.29
C LEU A 109 3.30 4.24 -0.16
N THR A 110 2.55 5.33 -0.04
CA THR A 110 2.72 6.26 1.08
C THR A 110 2.32 5.58 2.38
N ALA A 111 1.24 4.81 2.36
CA ALA A 111 0.83 4.08 3.57
C ALA A 111 1.88 3.05 3.96
N PHE A 112 2.48 2.38 2.99
CA PHE A 112 3.55 1.43 3.27
C PHE A 112 4.74 2.14 3.90
N LYS A 113 5.14 3.28 3.35
CA LYS A 113 6.24 4.04 3.91
C LYS A 113 5.94 4.48 5.33
N ALA A 114 4.70 4.92 5.57
CA ALA A 114 4.30 5.33 6.91
C ALA A 114 4.40 4.17 7.90
N ALA A 115 4.04 2.96 7.45
CA ALA A 115 4.15 1.79 8.31
C ALA A 115 5.60 1.50 8.67
N GLN A 116 6.52 1.67 7.72
CA GLN A 116 7.94 1.49 8.01
C GLN A 116 8.44 2.54 8.99
N ILE A 117 7.99 3.77 8.86
CA ILE A 117 8.37 4.84 9.77
C ILE A 117 7.86 4.51 11.17
N HIS A 118 6.62 4.05 11.26
CA HIS A 118 6.04 3.70 12.55
C HIS A 118 6.86 2.59 13.22
N GLU A 119 7.22 1.58 12.46
CA GLU A 119 8.00 0.48 12.99
C GLU A 119 9.35 0.96 13.52
N THR A 120 10.03 1.81 12.74
CA THR A 120 11.31 2.36 13.16
C THR A 120 11.16 3.21 14.42
N ASN A 121 10.10 4.03 14.47
CA ASN A 121 9.88 4.87 15.64
C ASN A 121 9.61 4.06 16.89
N ARG A 122 8.86 2.96 16.75
CA ARG A 122 8.59 2.09 17.90
C ARG A 122 9.88 1.49 18.45
N LEU A 123 10.79 1.12 17.57
CA LEU A 123 12.07 0.60 18.00
C LEU A 123 12.87 1.64 18.77
N LYS A 124 12.60 2.91 18.54
CA LYS A 124 13.25 4.01 19.27
C LYS A 124 12.47 4.44 20.50
N GLY A 125 11.41 3.73 20.84
CA GLY A 125 10.66 4.00 22.03
C GLY A 125 9.40 4.82 21.86
N SER A 126 9.00 5.11 20.65
CA SER A 126 7.77 5.88 20.42
C SER A 126 6.55 5.08 20.84
N LYS A 127 5.55 5.78 21.35
CA LYS A 127 4.28 5.18 21.73
C LYS A 127 3.18 5.52 20.76
N GLU A 128 3.54 6.02 19.61
CA GLU A 128 2.63 6.28 18.52
C GLU A 128 1.87 5.00 18.16
N GLU A 129 0.55 5.09 17.97
CA GLU A 129 -0.23 3.92 17.62
C GLU A 129 -0.18 3.61 16.13
N LEU A 130 0.09 4.62 15.34
CA LEU A 130 0.28 4.48 13.91
C LEU A 130 0.98 5.75 13.41
N HIS A 131 1.45 5.70 12.18
CA HIS A 131 2.06 6.89 11.59
C HIS A 131 1.26 7.25 10.34
N ALA A 132 0.88 8.50 10.21
CA ALA A 132 0.06 8.96 9.09
C ALA A 132 0.81 9.99 8.27
N ILE A 133 0.70 9.89 6.96
CA ILE A 133 1.28 10.85 6.04
C ILE A 133 0.18 11.33 5.11
N GLU A 134 0.04 12.64 5.03
CA GLU A 134 -0.93 13.24 4.14
C GLU A 134 -0.30 13.42 2.76
N ILE A 135 -1.06 13.08 1.71
CA ILE A 135 -0.60 13.34 0.35
C ILE A 135 -1.50 14.38 -0.29
N ASP A 136 -0.94 15.06 -1.27
CA ASP A 136 -1.66 16.14 -1.94
C ASP A 136 -2.14 15.66 -3.31
N MET A 137 -2.70 14.46 -3.34
CA MET A 137 -3.20 13.86 -4.57
C MET A 137 -4.52 13.18 -4.27
N GLU A 138 -5.32 12.99 -5.29
CA GLU A 138 -6.58 12.29 -5.16
C GLU A 138 -6.57 11.06 -6.03
N CYS A 139 -7.04 9.96 -5.47
CA CYS A 139 -7.18 8.73 -6.21
C CYS A 139 -8.21 8.86 -7.31
N GLU A 140 -9.26 9.59 -7.04
CA GLU A 140 -10.31 9.81 -8.01
C GLU A 140 -10.12 11.15 -8.67
N VAL A 141 -9.98 11.11 -9.97
CA VAL A 141 -9.79 12.33 -10.76
C VAL A 141 -11.10 12.68 -11.43
N GLU A 142 -11.56 13.88 -11.17
CA GLU A 142 -12.78 14.36 -11.81
C GLU A 142 -12.52 14.73 -13.24
N GLU A 143 -13.49 14.48 -14.10
CA GLU A 143 -13.38 14.88 -15.51
C GLU A 143 -14.00 16.18 -15.80
#